data_8846d9f9c6ed4588b7f47facf9f1f064
#
_entry.id   8846d9f9c6ed4588b7f47facf9f1f064
#
_cell.length_a   1.000
_cell.length_b   1.000
_cell.length_c   1.000
_cell.angle_alpha   90.00
_cell.angle_beta   90.00
_cell.angle_gamma   90.00
#
_symmetry.space_group_name_H-M   'P 1'
#
loop_
_entity.id
_entity.type
_entity.pdbx_description
1 polymer ?
#
loop_
_entity_poly.entity_id
_entity_poly.type
_entity_poly.pdbx_seq_one_letter_code
_entity_poly.pdbx_strand_id
1 'polypeptide(L)'
;MLNRFGEYYFENNMLGENDAIDDDNLLFGDRGKIADAVVARIHQGSNSGIFGLRRSGKTSVLNAVLRRLDREETPYVLVESRTYETFSSWKNVLFEIACQVRARMLETTRCDDESLSQFHDRLNLTSNDDDYEKRGVACFIDDIRRYRGDKLFVIALDEIELITYNTATSETWKSLDAYKGFWSALRGCACPIVVCGVNSTINEVSNLTFNGEQCDNPMYGRIMNCSESGNTYLPAFTDDQTKEMINTLGKYSNIAFSYVYGRINNAFGGQPWAIRQFCSYIFDNVKSQRESTHVFEVSKATCDNLMRQFQTSSAGVHLCETILQHLSIYRSEYSLLKKMALSPEKYNSVSGDDIISIDHLQKYGLIEHDIHTGYISFRIGIIRDHICKTETKSPEDMDNNERRRYIQDCIAVCEKKLKQYILNYYTYASTPEIGRALFFDTHGKCILKPHVGILPSSCIFPDFFDHKKFDFYFSKLKILISENWPQLGLRFTSINISKEKFISCMEDLNAGRTDADHYDPENTITSPENWEIDDQTMQAFRTAYNTMNRFFKFCGL
;
A
#
# COMPACT_ATOMS: atom_id res chain seq x y z
N MET A 1 -12.18 -35.04 10.32
CA MET A 1 -11.09 -34.34 9.62
C MET A 1 -11.54 -33.67 8.31
N LEU A 2 -12.31 -34.35 7.48
CA LEU A 2 -12.77 -33.82 6.18
C LEU A 2 -13.65 -32.56 6.30
N ASN A 3 -14.57 -32.52 7.24
CA ASN A 3 -15.45 -31.35 7.48
C ASN A 3 -14.68 -30.11 7.95
N ARG A 4 -13.53 -30.29 8.57
CA ARG A 4 -12.72 -29.19 9.09
C ARG A 4 -12.13 -28.30 7.99
N PHE A 5 -11.82 -28.86 6.81
CA PHE A 5 -11.32 -28.08 5.67
C PHE A 5 -12.40 -27.29 4.97
N GLY A 6 -13.60 -27.85 4.84
CA GLY A 6 -14.73 -27.14 4.28
C GLY A 6 -15.18 -25.98 5.16
N GLU A 7 -15.36 -26.25 6.45
CA GLU A 7 -15.69 -25.21 7.44
C GLU A 7 -14.59 -24.15 7.51
N TYR A 8 -13.32 -24.55 7.46
CA TYR A 8 -12.18 -23.68 7.54
C TYR A 8 -12.01 -22.79 6.30
N TYR A 9 -12.38 -23.31 5.14
CA TYR A 9 -12.19 -22.63 3.88
C TYR A 9 -13.34 -21.68 3.51
N PHE A 10 -14.57 -22.12 3.71
CA PHE A 10 -15.75 -21.39 3.29
C PHE A 10 -16.57 -20.82 4.45
N GLU A 11 -16.74 -21.53 5.54
CA GLU A 11 -17.63 -21.13 6.65
C GLU A 11 -17.02 -20.06 7.55
N ASN A 12 -15.75 -20.18 7.87
CA ASN A 12 -15.11 -19.25 8.82
C ASN A 12 -14.23 -18.20 8.17
N ASN A 13 -14.03 -18.25 6.85
CA ASN A 13 -13.10 -17.36 6.17
C ASN A 13 -11.68 -17.37 6.81
N MET A 14 -11.38 -18.40 7.55
CA MET A 14 -10.30 -18.45 8.55
C MET A 14 -8.97 -18.97 8.03
N LEU A 15 -8.84 -19.34 6.79
CA LEU A 15 -7.53 -19.22 6.18
C LEU A 15 -7.29 -17.72 6.06
N GLY A 16 -7.50 -17.17 7.23
CA GLY A 16 -7.49 -15.79 7.54
C GLY A 16 -6.13 -15.19 7.28
N GLU A 17 -6.06 -13.95 7.54
CA GLU A 17 -4.99 -13.06 7.14
C GLU A 17 -3.57 -13.56 7.39
N ASN A 18 -3.35 -14.53 8.23
CA ASN A 18 -2.01 -14.92 8.65
C ASN A 18 -1.65 -16.41 8.45
N ASP A 19 -2.60 -17.26 8.01
CA ASP A 19 -2.33 -18.68 7.96
C ASP A 19 -1.77 -19.11 6.61
N ALA A 20 -0.49 -19.46 6.58
CA ALA A 20 0.12 -20.14 5.47
C ALA A 20 -0.42 -21.59 5.37
N ILE A 21 -0.48 -22.13 4.16
CA ILE A 21 -0.89 -23.50 3.93
C ILE A 21 0.22 -24.45 4.37
N ASP A 22 -0.09 -25.36 5.29
CA ASP A 22 0.85 -26.34 5.82
C ASP A 22 0.71 -27.73 5.19
N ASP A 23 -0.29 -27.96 4.34
CA ASP A 23 -0.53 -29.24 3.65
C ASP A 23 -0.14 -29.12 2.17
N ASP A 24 0.80 -29.96 1.74
CA ASP A 24 1.26 -30.00 0.35
C ASP A 24 0.11 -30.31 -0.64
N ASN A 25 -0.93 -31.05 -0.22
CA ASN A 25 -2.11 -31.34 -1.04
C ASN A 25 -3.01 -30.11 -1.29
N LEU A 26 -2.81 -29.03 -0.55
CA LEU A 26 -3.53 -27.77 -0.71
C LEU A 26 -2.71 -26.70 -1.44
N LEU A 27 -1.51 -27.03 -1.90
CA LEU A 27 -0.65 -26.16 -2.70
C LEU A 27 -1.08 -26.17 -4.17
N PHE A 28 -2.21 -25.55 -4.46
CA PHE A 28 -2.73 -25.44 -5.83
C PHE A 28 -1.85 -24.54 -6.71
N GLY A 29 -2.09 -24.58 -8.01
CA GLY A 29 -1.49 -23.68 -8.99
C GLY A 29 0.01 -23.84 -9.18
N ASP A 30 0.49 -25.08 -9.25
CA ASP A 30 1.91 -25.44 -9.42
C ASP A 30 2.83 -24.95 -8.27
N ARG A 31 2.27 -24.51 -7.13
CA ARG A 31 3.06 -24.04 -5.99
C ARG A 31 4.01 -25.12 -5.47
N GLY A 32 3.58 -26.38 -5.51
CA GLY A 32 4.43 -27.53 -5.17
C GLY A 32 5.66 -27.66 -6.07
N LYS A 33 5.48 -27.52 -7.39
CA LYS A 33 6.59 -27.54 -8.37
C LYS A 33 7.58 -26.38 -8.16
N ILE A 34 7.06 -25.19 -7.80
CA ILE A 34 7.91 -24.05 -7.47
C ILE A 34 8.77 -24.36 -6.24
N ALA A 35 8.18 -24.96 -5.19
CA ALA A 35 8.93 -25.38 -4.03
C ALA A 35 10.02 -26.41 -4.37
N ASP A 36 9.71 -27.41 -5.23
CA ASP A 36 10.68 -28.40 -5.70
C ASP A 36 11.83 -27.73 -6.48
N ALA A 37 11.53 -26.75 -7.34
CA ALA A 37 12.54 -26.01 -8.09
C ALA A 37 13.44 -25.17 -7.17
N VAL A 38 12.91 -24.56 -6.11
CA VAL A 38 13.70 -23.85 -5.09
C VAL A 38 14.65 -24.81 -4.37
N VAL A 39 14.18 -25.99 -3.93
CA VAL A 39 15.00 -27.01 -3.27
C VAL A 39 16.12 -27.49 -4.19
N ALA A 40 15.81 -27.78 -5.47
CA ALA A 40 16.82 -28.19 -6.44
C ALA A 40 17.95 -27.15 -6.62
N ARG A 41 17.63 -25.85 -6.52
CA ARG A 41 18.62 -24.77 -6.58
C ARG A 41 19.43 -24.62 -5.29
N ILE A 42 18.80 -24.83 -4.15
CA ILE A 42 19.50 -24.90 -2.85
C ILE A 42 20.62 -25.94 -2.94
N HIS A 43 20.36 -27.12 -3.47
CA HIS A 43 21.37 -28.17 -3.65
C HIS A 43 22.48 -27.79 -4.66
N GLN A 44 22.22 -26.85 -5.56
CA GLN A 44 23.23 -26.28 -6.45
C GLN A 44 24.03 -25.13 -5.81
N GLY A 45 23.79 -24.82 -4.54
CA GLY A 45 24.41 -23.70 -3.84
C GLY A 45 23.90 -22.32 -4.29
N SER A 46 22.72 -22.25 -4.95
CA SER A 46 22.19 -21.01 -5.53
C SER A 46 21.13 -20.38 -4.64
N ASN A 47 21.08 -19.04 -4.64
CA ASN A 47 20.03 -18.29 -3.94
C ASN A 47 18.74 -18.29 -4.77
N SER A 48 17.59 -18.24 -4.09
CA SER A 48 16.27 -18.22 -4.71
C SER A 48 15.39 -17.12 -4.14
N GLY A 49 14.52 -16.55 -4.98
CA GLY A 49 13.54 -15.55 -4.57
C GLY A 49 12.11 -16.03 -4.82
N ILE A 50 11.21 -15.74 -3.89
CA ILE A 50 9.77 -15.99 -3.97
C ILE A 50 9.07 -14.64 -3.75
N PHE A 51 8.63 -14.01 -4.86
CA PHE A 51 8.05 -12.68 -4.82
C PHE A 51 6.57 -12.67 -5.22
N GLY A 52 5.88 -11.62 -4.85
CA GLY A 52 4.47 -11.41 -5.18
C GLY A 52 3.75 -10.57 -4.14
N LEU A 53 2.55 -10.12 -4.47
CA LEU A 53 1.72 -9.37 -3.53
C LEU A 53 1.50 -10.14 -2.23
N ARG A 54 1.15 -9.41 -1.19
CA ARG A 54 0.64 -10.05 0.03
C ARG A 54 -0.53 -10.95 -0.33
N ARG A 55 -0.65 -12.10 0.35
CA ARG A 55 -1.69 -13.12 0.10
C ARG A 55 -1.57 -13.89 -1.23
N SER A 56 -0.48 -13.77 -1.95
CA SER A 56 -0.24 -14.58 -3.14
C SER A 56 0.21 -16.02 -2.83
N GLY A 57 0.48 -16.34 -1.54
CA GLY A 57 0.91 -17.67 -1.11
C GLY A 57 2.42 -17.84 -0.96
N LYS A 58 3.21 -16.76 -0.87
CA LYS A 58 4.68 -16.82 -0.71
C LYS A 58 5.12 -17.65 0.49
N THR A 59 4.60 -17.31 1.67
CA THR A 59 4.91 -18.05 2.93
C THR A 59 4.49 -19.52 2.84
N SER A 60 3.37 -19.83 2.16
CA SER A 60 2.95 -21.23 1.94
C SER A 60 3.96 -22.01 1.09
N VAL A 61 4.51 -21.38 0.04
CA VAL A 61 5.57 -21.98 -0.78
C VAL A 61 6.86 -22.10 0.02
N LEU A 62 7.23 -21.08 0.79
CA LEU A 62 8.40 -21.13 1.67
C LEU A 62 8.29 -22.28 2.67
N ASN A 63 7.15 -22.41 3.36
CA ASN A 63 6.91 -23.52 4.30
C ASN A 63 7.00 -24.88 3.59
N ALA A 64 6.53 -24.97 2.35
CA ALA A 64 6.69 -26.19 1.57
C ALA A 64 8.15 -26.49 1.24
N VAL A 65 8.97 -25.46 0.94
CA VAL A 65 10.43 -25.62 0.79
C VAL A 65 11.04 -26.15 2.08
N LEU A 66 10.73 -25.52 3.22
CA LEU A 66 11.27 -25.92 4.52
C LEU A 66 10.88 -27.36 4.90
N ARG A 67 9.63 -27.76 4.68
CA ARG A 67 9.20 -29.16 4.88
C ARG A 67 9.95 -30.17 4.00
N ARG A 68 10.37 -29.78 2.78
CA ARG A 68 11.20 -30.63 1.91
C ARG A 68 12.61 -30.74 2.47
N LEU A 69 13.20 -29.63 2.91
CA LEU A 69 14.52 -29.62 3.57
C LEU A 69 14.52 -30.47 4.84
N ASP A 70 13.43 -30.43 5.65
CA ASP A 70 13.28 -31.29 6.84
C ASP A 70 13.26 -32.79 6.47
N ARG A 71 12.54 -33.17 5.38
CA ARG A 71 12.52 -34.58 4.90
C ARG A 71 13.89 -35.06 4.41
N GLU A 72 14.72 -34.14 3.93
CA GLU A 72 16.08 -34.41 3.42
C GLU A 72 17.15 -34.21 4.50
N GLU A 73 16.72 -33.91 5.74
CA GLU A 73 17.62 -33.59 6.87
C GLU A 73 18.60 -32.44 6.58
N THR A 74 18.26 -31.57 5.65
CA THR A 74 19.06 -30.36 5.32
C THR A 74 18.78 -29.26 6.35
N PRO A 75 19.78 -28.84 7.15
CA PRO A 75 19.57 -27.84 8.19
C PRO A 75 19.34 -26.43 7.61
N TYR A 76 18.41 -25.69 8.24
CA TYR A 76 18.09 -24.32 7.87
C TYR A 76 17.73 -23.47 9.10
N VAL A 77 17.76 -22.16 8.89
CA VAL A 77 17.15 -21.18 9.81
C VAL A 77 16.14 -20.34 9.04
N LEU A 78 14.98 -20.08 9.67
CA LEU A 78 13.96 -19.17 9.15
C LEU A 78 14.07 -17.83 9.89
N VAL A 79 14.39 -16.77 9.15
CA VAL A 79 14.45 -15.41 9.63
C VAL A 79 13.12 -14.73 9.31
N GLU A 80 12.24 -14.62 10.29
CA GLU A 80 11.01 -13.84 10.20
C GLU A 80 11.34 -12.36 10.40
N SER A 81 11.42 -11.58 9.33
CA SER A 81 11.86 -10.18 9.37
C SER A 81 11.05 -9.31 10.32
N ARG A 82 9.78 -9.66 10.56
CA ARG A 82 8.91 -8.99 11.53
C ARG A 82 9.47 -9.02 12.97
N THR A 83 10.12 -10.10 13.37
CA THR A 83 10.75 -10.24 14.69
C THR A 83 11.89 -9.24 14.85
N TYR A 84 12.58 -8.93 13.76
CA TYR A 84 13.77 -8.09 13.75
C TYR A 84 13.51 -6.64 13.36
N GLU A 85 12.28 -6.29 13.00
CA GLU A 85 11.90 -4.93 12.63
C GLU A 85 12.24 -3.91 13.73
N THR A 86 12.08 -4.30 15.00
CA THR A 86 12.28 -3.43 16.17
C THR A 86 13.70 -3.44 16.74
N PHE A 87 14.62 -4.21 16.19
CA PHE A 87 16.00 -4.29 16.69
C PHE A 87 16.71 -2.95 16.48
N SER A 88 17.51 -2.54 17.46
CA SER A 88 18.23 -1.27 17.47
C SER A 88 19.41 -1.23 16.50
N SER A 89 19.92 -2.39 16.09
CA SER A 89 21.08 -2.53 15.18
C SER A 89 20.91 -3.74 14.27
N TRP A 90 21.20 -3.57 12.97
CA TRP A 90 21.27 -4.68 12.03
C TRP A 90 22.36 -5.72 12.37
N LYS A 91 23.38 -5.31 13.11
CA LYS A 91 24.45 -6.20 13.57
C LYS A 91 23.96 -7.17 14.64
N ASN A 92 23.06 -6.70 15.52
CA ASN A 92 22.41 -7.58 16.52
C ASN A 92 21.50 -8.61 15.83
N VAL A 93 20.88 -8.27 14.70
CA VAL A 93 20.14 -9.25 13.90
C VAL A 93 21.07 -10.31 13.32
N LEU A 94 22.24 -9.93 12.82
CA LEU A 94 23.24 -10.90 12.36
C LEU A 94 23.71 -11.82 13.49
N PHE A 95 23.97 -11.25 14.69
CA PHE A 95 24.33 -12.03 15.86
C PHE A 95 23.25 -13.06 16.23
N GLU A 96 21.99 -12.63 16.26
CA GLU A 96 20.87 -13.51 16.56
C GLU A 96 20.71 -14.64 15.53
N ILE A 97 20.84 -14.33 14.23
CA ILE A 97 20.85 -15.35 13.17
C ILE A 97 21.99 -16.34 13.37
N ALA A 98 23.18 -15.87 13.72
CA ALA A 98 24.31 -16.75 13.98
C ALA A 98 24.07 -17.67 15.20
N CYS A 99 23.44 -17.15 16.26
CA CYS A 99 23.01 -17.96 17.41
C CYS A 99 22.01 -19.03 17.02
N GLN A 100 21.03 -18.72 16.16
CA GLN A 100 20.06 -19.70 15.66
C GLN A 100 20.73 -20.76 14.78
N VAL A 101 21.65 -20.36 13.89
CA VAL A 101 22.42 -21.31 13.08
C VAL A 101 23.22 -22.26 13.97
N ARG A 102 23.88 -21.73 15.00
CA ARG A 102 24.62 -22.53 15.98
C ARG A 102 23.69 -23.52 16.70
N ALA A 103 22.56 -23.05 17.21
CA ALA A 103 21.58 -23.91 17.89
C ALA A 103 21.09 -25.03 16.97
N ARG A 104 20.74 -24.71 15.72
CA ARG A 104 20.30 -25.72 14.74
C ARG A 104 21.38 -26.73 14.42
N MET A 105 22.64 -26.31 14.32
CA MET A 105 23.76 -27.21 14.08
C MET A 105 24.03 -28.16 15.27
N LEU A 106 23.77 -27.71 16.51
CA LEU A 106 23.87 -28.60 17.69
C LEU A 106 22.83 -29.76 17.68
N GLU A 107 21.70 -29.55 17.05
CA GLU A 107 20.63 -30.55 16.88
C GLU A 107 20.90 -31.53 15.73
N THR A 108 21.82 -31.19 14.82
CA THR A 108 22.10 -31.98 13.62
C THR A 108 23.22 -32.99 13.84
N THR A 109 23.27 -34.02 13.00
CA THR A 109 24.34 -35.04 13.05
C THR A 109 25.70 -34.38 12.68
N ARG A 110 26.76 -34.84 13.33
CA ARG A 110 28.15 -34.48 13.03
C ARG A 110 28.48 -34.71 11.53
N CYS A 111 29.49 -34.02 11.02
CA CYS A 111 30.12 -34.39 9.76
C CYS A 111 30.77 -35.78 9.88
N ASP A 112 30.74 -36.58 8.80
CA ASP A 112 31.15 -38.01 8.85
C ASP A 112 32.57 -38.24 9.36
N ASP A 113 33.49 -37.34 9.07
CA ASP A 113 34.89 -37.42 9.48
C ASP A 113 35.24 -36.59 10.75
N GLU A 114 34.25 -35.98 11.40
CA GLU A 114 34.46 -35.10 12.55
C GLU A 114 34.37 -35.83 13.87
N SER A 115 35.39 -35.71 14.72
CA SER A 115 35.32 -36.23 16.08
C SER A 115 34.34 -35.42 16.95
N LEU A 116 33.84 -35.99 18.04
CA LEU A 116 32.94 -35.32 18.99
C LEU A 116 33.61 -34.05 19.58
N SER A 117 34.90 -34.13 19.87
CA SER A 117 35.68 -32.97 20.37
C SER A 117 35.74 -31.84 19.34
N GLN A 118 36.12 -32.17 18.10
CA GLN A 118 36.16 -31.19 17.01
C GLN A 118 34.83 -30.53 16.76
N PHE A 119 33.74 -31.30 16.80
CA PHE A 119 32.37 -30.79 16.67
C PHE A 119 32.03 -29.77 17.77
N HIS A 120 32.30 -30.12 19.04
CA HIS A 120 32.05 -29.22 20.16
C HIS A 120 32.98 -28.00 20.11
N ASP A 121 34.28 -28.16 19.79
CA ASP A 121 35.22 -27.04 19.68
C ASP A 121 34.79 -26.05 18.59
N ARG A 122 34.34 -26.58 17.45
CA ARG A 122 33.83 -25.76 16.34
C ARG A 122 32.64 -24.89 16.73
N LEU A 123 31.72 -25.44 17.52
CA LEU A 123 30.49 -24.75 17.94
C LEU A 123 30.67 -23.88 19.20
N ASN A 124 31.73 -24.08 19.98
CA ASN A 124 32.03 -23.32 21.19
C ASN A 124 32.86 -22.04 20.93
N LEU A 125 33.56 -21.99 19.82
CA LEU A 125 34.32 -20.79 19.41
C LEU A 125 33.33 -19.78 18.77
N THR A 126 32.70 -18.95 19.59
CA THR A 126 31.70 -17.98 19.14
C THR A 126 32.18 -16.55 19.36
N SER A 127 31.90 -15.67 18.41
CA SER A 127 31.99 -14.22 18.61
C SER A 127 30.89 -13.78 19.58
N ASN A 128 31.17 -12.80 20.41
CA ASN A 128 30.18 -12.21 21.32
C ASN A 128 29.51 -10.98 20.69
N ASP A 129 28.54 -10.38 21.36
CA ASP A 129 27.80 -9.22 20.90
C ASP A 129 28.71 -8.01 20.64
N ASP A 130 29.71 -7.77 21.51
CA ASP A 130 30.70 -6.71 21.35
C ASP A 130 31.55 -6.89 20.07
N ASP A 131 31.88 -8.12 19.69
CA ASP A 131 32.61 -8.42 18.45
C ASP A 131 31.74 -8.09 17.23
N TYR A 132 30.45 -8.40 17.29
CA TYR A 132 29.51 -8.04 16.24
C TYR A 132 29.33 -6.54 16.10
N GLU A 133 29.26 -5.79 17.19
CA GLU A 133 29.20 -4.33 17.13
C GLU A 133 30.42 -3.72 16.44
N LYS A 134 31.60 -4.31 16.63
CA LYS A 134 32.88 -3.81 16.03
C LYS A 134 33.07 -4.28 14.59
N ARG A 135 32.76 -5.53 14.27
CA ARG A 135 33.15 -6.21 13.02
C ARG A 135 32.00 -7.02 12.40
N GLY A 136 30.73 -6.66 12.62
CA GLY A 136 29.53 -7.44 12.34
C GLY A 136 29.56 -8.34 11.10
N VAL A 137 29.90 -7.79 9.92
CA VAL A 137 29.99 -8.58 8.67
C VAL A 137 31.02 -9.69 8.75
N ALA A 138 32.24 -9.38 9.21
CA ALA A 138 33.32 -10.36 9.28
C ALA A 138 33.03 -11.45 10.33
N CYS A 139 32.55 -11.05 11.51
CA CYS A 139 32.16 -11.99 12.57
C CYS A 139 31.08 -12.96 12.08
N PHE A 140 30.03 -12.45 11.45
CA PHE A 140 28.96 -13.27 10.90
C PHE A 140 29.46 -14.30 9.89
N ILE A 141 30.28 -13.85 8.93
CA ILE A 141 30.84 -14.74 7.90
C ILE A 141 31.69 -15.84 8.55
N ASP A 142 32.55 -15.48 9.49
CA ASP A 142 33.46 -16.43 10.15
C ASP A 142 32.68 -17.42 11.02
N ASP A 143 31.71 -16.95 11.80
CA ASP A 143 30.88 -17.80 12.66
C ASP A 143 30.02 -18.76 11.84
N ILE A 144 29.31 -18.28 10.80
CA ILE A 144 28.49 -19.15 9.96
C ILE A 144 29.32 -20.22 9.26
N ARG A 145 30.48 -19.86 8.71
CA ARG A 145 31.38 -20.84 8.07
C ARG A 145 31.89 -21.89 9.06
N ARG A 146 32.20 -21.46 10.27
CA ARG A 146 32.61 -22.35 11.35
C ARG A 146 31.48 -23.28 11.78
N TYR A 147 30.27 -22.75 12.01
CA TYR A 147 29.15 -23.56 12.50
C TYR A 147 28.69 -24.60 11.48
N ARG A 148 28.57 -24.25 10.21
CA ARG A 148 28.13 -25.19 9.18
C ARG A 148 29.19 -26.22 8.78
N GLY A 149 30.48 -25.90 8.90
CA GLY A 149 31.54 -26.72 8.32
C GLY A 149 31.36 -26.90 6.81
N ASP A 150 31.43 -28.14 6.34
CA ASP A 150 31.20 -28.49 4.94
C ASP A 150 29.74 -28.85 4.61
N LYS A 151 28.84 -28.79 5.59
CA LYS A 151 27.41 -29.09 5.38
C LYS A 151 26.71 -27.99 4.59
N LEU A 152 25.76 -28.41 3.77
CA LEU A 152 24.77 -27.51 3.18
C LEU A 152 23.90 -26.96 4.32
N PHE A 153 23.82 -25.64 4.42
CA PHE A 153 22.98 -24.93 5.37
C PHE A 153 22.22 -23.81 4.67
N VAL A 154 20.94 -23.64 4.96
CA VAL A 154 20.07 -22.68 4.26
C VAL A 154 19.66 -21.56 5.21
N ILE A 155 19.69 -20.31 4.73
CA ILE A 155 19.13 -19.15 5.42
C ILE A 155 17.90 -18.69 4.62
N ALA A 156 16.73 -18.88 5.21
CA ALA A 156 15.46 -18.43 4.63
C ALA A 156 15.00 -17.15 5.32
N LEU A 157 14.57 -16.15 4.51
CA LEU A 157 14.07 -14.87 5.02
C LEU A 157 12.65 -14.64 4.48
N ASP A 158 11.70 -14.33 5.36
CA ASP A 158 10.35 -13.92 4.97
C ASP A 158 10.10 -12.44 5.28
N GLU A 159 9.19 -11.83 4.52
CA GLU A 159 8.79 -10.42 4.64
C GLU A 159 9.99 -9.45 4.57
N ILE A 160 10.91 -9.64 3.59
CA ILE A 160 12.14 -8.82 3.49
C ILE A 160 11.88 -7.33 3.32
N GLU A 161 10.69 -6.90 2.92
CA GLU A 161 10.29 -5.50 2.86
C GLU A 161 10.40 -4.79 4.21
N LEU A 162 10.31 -5.49 5.34
CA LEU A 162 10.43 -4.94 6.68
C LEU A 162 11.88 -4.56 7.06
N ILE A 163 12.85 -5.15 6.35
CA ILE A 163 14.30 -4.93 6.54
C ILE A 163 14.96 -4.34 5.29
N THR A 164 14.18 -3.68 4.44
CA THR A 164 14.67 -3.03 3.22
C THR A 164 14.56 -1.50 3.35
N TYR A 165 15.63 -0.80 2.99
CA TYR A 165 15.84 0.64 3.25
C TYR A 165 14.70 1.58 2.82
N ASN A 166 14.01 1.28 1.76
CA ASN A 166 12.94 2.13 1.18
C ASN A 166 11.52 1.70 1.57
N THR A 167 11.35 0.54 2.19
CA THR A 167 10.04 -0.01 2.57
C THR A 167 9.90 -0.24 4.07
N ALA A 168 11.00 -0.37 4.80
CA ALA A 168 10.99 -0.55 6.25
C ALA A 168 10.33 0.61 6.97
N THR A 169 9.67 0.33 8.10
CA THR A 169 9.08 1.33 8.99
C THR A 169 10.05 1.79 10.07
N SER A 170 10.93 0.90 10.51
CA SER A 170 11.94 1.16 11.52
C SER A 170 13.10 2.02 11.00
N GLU A 171 13.54 3.00 11.77
CA GLU A 171 14.68 3.86 11.43
C GLU A 171 15.99 3.09 11.28
N THR A 172 16.18 1.98 11.99
CA THR A 172 17.35 1.10 11.85
C THR A 172 17.52 0.62 10.42
N TRP A 173 16.42 0.24 9.78
CA TRP A 173 16.44 -0.31 8.42
C TRP A 173 16.29 0.74 7.31
N LYS A 174 15.89 1.97 7.63
CA LYS A 174 15.87 3.11 6.70
C LYS A 174 17.26 3.68 6.45
N SER A 175 18.24 2.83 6.19
CA SER A 175 19.64 3.19 5.99
C SER A 175 20.26 2.30 4.92
N LEU A 176 20.97 2.92 3.96
CA LEU A 176 21.74 2.17 2.96
C LEU A 176 22.90 1.41 3.60
N ASP A 177 23.50 1.94 4.69
CA ASP A 177 24.56 1.25 5.42
C ASP A 177 24.06 -0.04 6.07
N ALA A 178 22.91 0.01 6.75
CA ALA A 178 22.29 -1.18 7.33
C ALA A 178 21.95 -2.22 6.26
N TYR A 179 21.33 -1.78 5.17
CA TYR A 179 20.99 -2.65 4.04
C TYR A 179 22.25 -3.30 3.44
N LYS A 180 23.25 -2.50 3.07
CA LYS A 180 24.50 -2.98 2.49
C LYS A 180 25.26 -3.91 3.43
N GLY A 181 25.36 -3.54 4.71
CA GLY A 181 26.05 -4.34 5.72
C GLY A 181 25.40 -5.70 5.92
N PHE A 182 24.10 -5.73 6.13
CA PHE A 182 23.31 -6.95 6.34
C PHE A 182 23.39 -7.90 5.13
N TRP A 183 23.10 -7.42 3.94
CA TRP A 183 23.12 -8.25 2.73
C TRP A 183 24.52 -8.67 2.30
N SER A 184 25.55 -7.86 2.60
CA SER A 184 26.96 -8.26 2.38
C SER A 184 27.37 -9.40 3.29
N ALA A 185 26.91 -9.40 4.54
CA ALA A 185 27.16 -10.50 5.48
C ALA A 185 26.52 -11.81 5.00
N LEU A 186 25.25 -11.76 4.63
CA LEU A 186 24.52 -12.92 4.10
C LEU A 186 25.18 -13.45 2.82
N ARG A 187 25.54 -12.58 1.89
CA ARG A 187 26.27 -12.97 0.67
C ARG A 187 27.61 -13.65 0.98
N GLY A 188 28.33 -13.15 1.99
CA GLY A 188 29.69 -13.60 2.34
C GLY A 188 29.74 -14.96 3.03
N CYS A 189 28.65 -15.41 3.67
CA CYS A 189 28.63 -16.68 4.42
C CYS A 189 28.61 -17.93 3.55
N ALA A 190 28.41 -17.76 2.21
CA ALA A 190 28.36 -18.83 1.21
C ALA A 190 27.31 -19.93 1.51
N CYS A 191 26.23 -19.57 2.20
CA CYS A 191 25.04 -20.39 2.33
C CYS A 191 24.02 -20.03 1.24
N PRO A 192 23.27 -20.99 0.67
CA PRO A 192 22.10 -20.67 -0.12
C PRO A 192 21.10 -19.85 0.68
N ILE A 193 20.57 -18.79 0.06
CA ILE A 193 19.60 -17.89 0.68
C ILE A 193 18.27 -18.04 -0.08
N VAL A 194 17.18 -18.20 0.65
CA VAL A 194 15.82 -18.13 0.11
C VAL A 194 15.17 -16.86 0.64
N VAL A 195 14.79 -15.94 -0.23
CA VAL A 195 14.15 -14.69 0.16
C VAL A 195 12.68 -14.67 -0.28
N CYS A 196 11.80 -14.26 0.62
CA CYS A 196 10.40 -13.98 0.33
C CYS A 196 10.09 -12.51 0.54
N GLY A 197 9.44 -11.88 -0.43
CA GLY A 197 9.08 -10.46 -0.37
C GLY A 197 8.03 -10.07 -1.40
N VAL A 198 7.67 -8.79 -1.40
CA VAL A 198 6.67 -8.29 -2.35
C VAL A 198 7.30 -8.08 -3.73
N ASN A 199 8.42 -7.37 -3.81
CA ASN A 199 9.10 -7.15 -5.08
C ASN A 199 10.55 -7.62 -5.05
N SER A 200 11.14 -7.78 -6.24
CA SER A 200 12.49 -8.27 -6.44
C SER A 200 13.55 -7.17 -6.58
N THR A 201 13.27 -5.95 -6.09
CA THR A 201 14.21 -4.81 -6.14
C THR A 201 15.60 -5.17 -5.57
N ILE A 202 15.64 -6.06 -4.57
CA ILE A 202 16.89 -6.62 -4.04
C ILE A 202 17.80 -7.21 -5.13
N ASN A 203 17.24 -7.69 -6.25
CA ASN A 203 17.96 -8.36 -7.32
C ASN A 203 18.02 -7.55 -8.63
N GLU A 204 17.19 -6.54 -8.80
CA GLU A 204 16.95 -5.85 -10.08
C GLU A 204 17.85 -4.62 -10.27
N VAL A 205 18.22 -3.94 -9.19
CA VAL A 205 18.91 -2.67 -9.25
C VAL A 205 20.36 -2.81 -8.79
N SER A 206 21.30 -2.41 -9.64
CA SER A 206 22.75 -2.50 -9.34
C SER A 206 23.23 -1.44 -8.36
N ASN A 207 22.68 -0.22 -8.47
CA ASN A 207 23.03 0.92 -7.61
C ASN A 207 21.78 1.39 -6.88
N LEU A 208 21.85 1.44 -5.56
CA LEU A 208 20.78 1.90 -4.70
C LEU A 208 20.96 3.38 -4.40
N THR A 209 19.86 4.11 -4.40
CA THR A 209 19.83 5.54 -4.05
C THR A 209 18.74 5.79 -3.01
N PHE A 210 19.09 6.43 -1.90
CA PHE A 210 18.15 6.78 -0.85
C PHE A 210 18.61 8.04 -0.11
N ASN A 211 17.73 9.02 0.06
CA ASN A 211 18.04 10.29 0.75
C ASN A 211 19.30 11.01 0.25
N GLY A 212 19.63 10.88 -1.04
CA GLY A 212 20.82 11.49 -1.64
C GLY A 212 22.11 10.68 -1.51
N GLU A 213 22.09 9.57 -0.78
CA GLU A 213 23.17 8.61 -0.70
C GLU A 213 23.07 7.56 -1.80
N GLN A 214 24.22 7.00 -2.20
CA GLN A 214 24.27 5.91 -3.18
C GLN A 214 25.21 4.80 -2.70
N CYS A 215 24.86 3.55 -2.99
CA CYS A 215 25.73 2.42 -2.77
C CYS A 215 25.45 1.28 -3.77
N ASP A 216 26.46 0.40 -3.95
CA ASP A 216 26.28 -0.84 -4.71
C ASP A 216 25.34 -1.79 -3.98
N ASN A 217 24.47 -2.46 -4.74
CA ASN A 217 23.58 -3.49 -4.21
C ASN A 217 24.32 -4.83 -4.10
N PRO A 218 24.57 -5.35 -2.88
CA PRO A 218 25.31 -6.60 -2.70
C PRO A 218 24.66 -7.83 -3.35
N MET A 219 23.32 -7.79 -3.54
CA MET A 219 22.52 -8.92 -4.01
C MET A 219 22.15 -8.82 -5.50
N TYR A 220 22.56 -7.75 -6.19
CA TYR A 220 22.26 -7.58 -7.62
C TYR A 220 22.65 -8.79 -8.47
N GLY A 221 21.71 -9.34 -9.22
CA GLY A 221 21.92 -10.52 -10.07
C GLY A 221 22.29 -11.80 -9.32
N ARG A 222 22.07 -11.88 -7.98
CA ARG A 222 22.44 -13.03 -7.16
C ARG A 222 21.28 -13.95 -6.79
N ILE A 223 20.05 -13.51 -7.03
CA ILE A 223 18.86 -14.29 -6.71
C ILE A 223 18.33 -14.91 -7.99
N MET A 224 18.28 -16.23 -8.02
CA MET A 224 17.79 -16.98 -9.17
C MET A 224 16.25 -17.02 -9.18
N ASN A 225 15.71 -17.08 -10.38
CA ASN A 225 14.26 -17.20 -10.60
C ASN A 225 13.74 -18.55 -10.12
N CYS A 226 12.60 -18.57 -9.45
CA CYS A 226 12.03 -19.80 -8.87
C CYS A 226 11.10 -20.58 -9.83
N SER A 227 10.93 -20.14 -11.08
CA SER A 227 10.12 -20.85 -12.08
C SER A 227 10.92 -21.15 -13.36
N GLU A 228 10.49 -22.18 -14.09
CA GLU A 228 11.05 -22.53 -15.40
C GLU A 228 10.90 -21.40 -16.44
N SER A 229 9.86 -20.56 -16.29
CA SER A 229 9.61 -19.39 -17.13
C SER A 229 10.52 -18.19 -16.83
N GLY A 230 11.46 -18.30 -15.91
CA GLY A 230 12.35 -17.21 -15.52
C GLY A 230 11.73 -16.17 -14.58
N ASN A 231 10.53 -16.41 -14.06
CA ASN A 231 9.81 -15.51 -13.18
C ASN A 231 10.13 -15.77 -11.71
N THR A 232 10.66 -14.76 -11.00
CA THR A 232 10.82 -14.82 -9.54
C THR A 232 9.49 -14.62 -8.81
N TYR A 233 8.47 -14.12 -9.50
CA TYR A 233 7.14 -13.86 -8.93
C TYR A 233 6.23 -15.06 -9.03
N LEU A 234 5.41 -15.25 -8.00
CA LEU A 234 4.39 -16.30 -7.99
C LEU A 234 3.30 -15.97 -9.03
N PRO A 235 3.08 -16.84 -10.02
CA PRO A 235 2.08 -16.58 -11.04
C PRO A 235 0.67 -16.58 -10.46
N ALA A 236 -0.21 -15.78 -11.05
CA ALA A 236 -1.65 -15.86 -10.81
C ALA A 236 -2.19 -17.22 -11.31
N PHE A 237 -3.28 -17.69 -10.71
CA PHE A 237 -3.90 -18.95 -11.12
C PHE A 237 -4.56 -18.81 -12.49
N THR A 238 -4.38 -19.84 -13.31
CA THR A 238 -5.17 -20.05 -14.54
C THR A 238 -6.60 -20.46 -14.20
N ASP A 239 -7.47 -20.50 -15.19
CA ASP A 239 -8.84 -21.00 -15.05
C ASP A 239 -8.86 -22.45 -14.54
N ASP A 240 -8.00 -23.32 -15.08
CA ASP A 240 -7.93 -24.71 -14.66
C ASP A 240 -7.41 -24.87 -13.23
N GLN A 241 -6.41 -24.10 -12.83
CA GLN A 241 -5.89 -24.10 -11.47
C GLN A 241 -6.92 -23.54 -10.45
N THR A 242 -7.65 -22.50 -10.85
CA THR A 242 -8.79 -21.99 -10.05
C THR A 242 -9.87 -23.05 -9.93
N LYS A 243 -10.23 -23.71 -11.04
CA LYS A 243 -11.21 -24.81 -11.06
C LYS A 243 -10.80 -25.95 -10.12
N GLU A 244 -9.53 -26.37 -10.19
CA GLU A 244 -8.99 -27.40 -9.31
C GLU A 244 -9.15 -26.98 -7.84
N MET A 245 -8.69 -25.80 -7.45
CA MET A 245 -8.77 -25.30 -6.09
C MET A 245 -10.20 -25.23 -5.57
N ILE A 246 -11.08 -24.51 -6.25
CA ILE A 246 -12.43 -24.27 -5.73
C ILE A 246 -13.31 -25.53 -5.75
N ASN A 247 -13.11 -26.43 -6.70
CA ASN A 247 -13.83 -27.71 -6.73
C ASN A 247 -13.32 -28.69 -5.66
N THR A 248 -12.01 -28.73 -5.43
CA THR A 248 -11.44 -29.59 -4.36
C THR A 248 -11.95 -29.15 -3.00
N LEU A 249 -11.91 -27.85 -2.73
CA LEU A 249 -12.35 -27.29 -1.46
C LEU A 249 -13.88 -27.29 -1.33
N GLY A 250 -14.59 -27.05 -2.42
CA GLY A 250 -16.05 -27.07 -2.49
C GLY A 250 -16.65 -28.44 -2.12
N LYS A 251 -15.97 -29.55 -2.46
CA LYS A 251 -16.41 -30.88 -2.07
C LYS A 251 -16.57 -31.06 -0.55
N TYR A 252 -15.70 -30.42 0.23
CA TYR A 252 -15.79 -30.48 1.69
C TYR A 252 -16.95 -29.66 2.27
N SER A 253 -17.49 -28.74 1.49
CA SER A 253 -18.57 -27.82 1.85
C SER A 253 -19.90 -28.14 1.18
N ASN A 254 -19.99 -29.24 0.43
CA ASN A 254 -21.15 -29.60 -0.39
C ASN A 254 -21.58 -28.50 -1.37
N ILE A 255 -20.61 -27.80 -1.95
CA ILE A 255 -20.80 -26.78 -3.00
C ILE A 255 -20.00 -27.17 -4.24
N ALA A 256 -20.59 -26.99 -5.42
CA ALA A 256 -19.92 -27.14 -6.70
C ALA A 256 -19.91 -25.82 -7.48
N PHE A 257 -18.81 -25.55 -8.15
CA PHE A 257 -18.56 -24.33 -8.92
C PHE A 257 -18.34 -24.65 -10.42
N SER A 258 -18.93 -25.73 -10.92
CA SER A 258 -18.60 -26.33 -12.22
C SER A 258 -18.73 -25.36 -13.41
N TYR A 259 -19.61 -24.38 -13.31
CA TYR A 259 -19.92 -23.46 -14.42
C TYR A 259 -19.46 -22.02 -14.19
N VAL A 260 -18.81 -21.72 -13.06
CA VAL A 260 -18.52 -20.34 -12.65
C VAL A 260 -17.03 -20.08 -12.38
N TYR A 261 -16.17 -21.09 -12.41
CA TYR A 261 -14.74 -20.95 -12.09
C TYR A 261 -14.03 -19.89 -12.96
N GLY A 262 -14.28 -19.86 -14.27
CA GLY A 262 -13.68 -18.85 -15.15
C GLY A 262 -14.16 -17.43 -14.86
N ARG A 263 -15.46 -17.27 -14.47
CA ARG A 263 -15.99 -15.96 -14.03
C ARG A 263 -15.32 -15.49 -12.76
N ILE A 264 -15.14 -16.40 -11.80
CA ILE A 264 -14.47 -16.11 -10.53
C ILE A 264 -13.00 -15.78 -10.79
N ASN A 265 -12.31 -16.56 -11.61
CA ASN A 265 -10.92 -16.30 -11.97
C ASN A 265 -10.74 -14.92 -12.62
N ASN A 266 -11.58 -14.60 -13.62
CA ASN A 266 -11.54 -13.30 -14.30
C ASN A 266 -11.84 -12.12 -13.38
N ALA A 267 -12.77 -12.26 -12.43
CA ALA A 267 -13.12 -11.18 -11.50
C ALA A 267 -11.98 -10.86 -10.52
N PHE A 268 -11.22 -11.88 -10.11
CA PHE A 268 -10.15 -11.76 -9.12
C PHE A 268 -8.74 -11.96 -9.69
N GLY A 269 -8.60 -12.00 -11.03
CA GLY A 269 -7.32 -12.05 -11.70
C GLY A 269 -6.45 -13.27 -11.35
N GLY A 270 -7.06 -14.39 -10.97
CA GLY A 270 -6.35 -15.59 -10.53
C GLY A 270 -5.65 -15.45 -9.17
N GLN A 271 -5.98 -14.45 -8.36
CA GLN A 271 -5.38 -14.24 -7.04
C GLN A 271 -6.02 -15.22 -6.03
N PRO A 272 -5.25 -16.21 -5.47
CA PRO A 272 -5.83 -17.34 -4.73
C PRO A 272 -6.62 -16.92 -3.49
N TRP A 273 -6.11 -15.96 -2.73
CA TRP A 273 -6.77 -15.48 -1.52
C TRP A 273 -8.08 -14.74 -1.84
N ALA A 274 -8.08 -13.87 -2.85
CA ALA A 274 -9.28 -13.15 -3.27
C ALA A 274 -10.39 -14.11 -3.75
N ILE A 275 -10.01 -15.14 -4.51
CA ILE A 275 -10.93 -16.21 -4.94
C ILE A 275 -11.52 -16.93 -3.73
N ARG A 276 -10.69 -17.28 -2.75
CA ARG A 276 -11.13 -17.95 -1.52
C ARG A 276 -12.08 -17.09 -0.70
N GLN A 277 -11.79 -15.79 -0.53
CA GLN A 277 -12.66 -14.84 0.16
C GLN A 277 -14.05 -14.78 -0.48
N PHE A 278 -14.11 -14.73 -1.80
CA PHE A 278 -15.38 -14.73 -2.51
C PHE A 278 -16.11 -16.07 -2.42
N CYS A 279 -15.41 -17.19 -2.50
CA CYS A 279 -16.01 -18.51 -2.29
C CYS A 279 -16.57 -18.68 -0.87
N SER A 280 -15.90 -18.16 0.15
CA SER A 280 -16.42 -18.11 1.52
C SER A 280 -17.69 -17.25 1.60
N TYR A 281 -17.68 -16.10 0.95
CA TYR A 281 -18.87 -15.24 0.87
C TYR A 281 -20.06 -15.93 0.19
N ILE A 282 -19.81 -16.67 -0.91
CA ILE A 282 -20.85 -17.50 -1.54
C ILE A 282 -21.39 -18.52 -0.54
N PHE A 283 -20.49 -19.26 0.12
CA PHE A 283 -20.87 -20.28 1.09
C PHE A 283 -21.80 -19.75 2.17
N ASP A 284 -21.48 -18.61 2.77
CA ASP A 284 -22.29 -17.99 3.82
C ASP A 284 -23.67 -17.56 3.31
N ASN A 285 -23.74 -17.02 2.10
CA ASN A 285 -24.99 -16.51 1.53
C ASN A 285 -25.93 -17.59 0.98
N VAL A 286 -25.41 -18.80 0.69
CA VAL A 286 -26.24 -19.93 0.25
C VAL A 286 -26.48 -20.95 1.36
N LYS A 287 -26.03 -20.69 2.58
CA LYS A 287 -26.12 -21.63 3.72
C LYS A 287 -27.54 -22.13 3.98
N SER A 288 -28.56 -21.26 3.87
CA SER A 288 -29.97 -21.62 4.07
C SER A 288 -30.56 -22.43 2.92
N GLN A 289 -29.92 -22.45 1.76
CA GLN A 289 -30.38 -23.17 0.57
C GLN A 289 -29.71 -24.55 0.42
N ARG A 290 -28.70 -24.82 1.25
CA ARG A 290 -27.97 -26.10 1.23
C ARG A 290 -28.66 -27.11 2.13
N GLU A 291 -28.98 -28.24 1.57
CA GLU A 291 -29.38 -29.42 2.34
C GLU A 291 -28.15 -30.27 2.65
N SER A 292 -28.11 -30.90 3.81
CA SER A 292 -26.97 -31.71 4.25
C SER A 292 -26.65 -32.91 3.34
N THR A 293 -27.56 -33.28 2.47
CA THR A 293 -27.48 -34.47 1.61
C THR A 293 -27.26 -34.18 0.12
N HIS A 294 -27.40 -32.91 -0.33
CA HIS A 294 -27.26 -32.56 -1.75
C HIS A 294 -26.18 -31.49 -1.95
N VAL A 295 -25.39 -31.69 -3.01
CA VAL A 295 -24.39 -30.69 -3.43
C VAL A 295 -25.12 -29.49 -4.02
N PHE A 296 -24.90 -28.31 -3.49
CA PHE A 296 -25.43 -27.06 -4.02
C PHE A 296 -24.57 -26.61 -5.22
N GLU A 297 -25.14 -26.58 -6.40
CA GLU A 297 -24.45 -26.10 -7.61
C GLU A 297 -24.65 -24.58 -7.76
N VAL A 298 -23.55 -23.83 -7.77
CA VAL A 298 -23.55 -22.38 -7.96
C VAL A 298 -23.84 -22.04 -9.40
N SER A 299 -25.06 -21.52 -9.66
CA SER A 299 -25.44 -21.06 -11.00
C SER A 299 -24.72 -19.78 -11.40
N LYS A 300 -24.64 -19.51 -12.71
CA LYS A 300 -24.10 -18.23 -13.23
C LYS A 300 -24.84 -17.02 -12.65
N ALA A 301 -26.17 -17.08 -12.57
CA ALA A 301 -27.00 -16.01 -12.03
C ALA A 301 -26.73 -15.77 -10.54
N THR A 302 -26.59 -16.84 -9.75
CA THR A 302 -26.22 -16.77 -8.33
C THR A 302 -24.85 -16.14 -8.16
N CYS A 303 -23.86 -16.59 -8.92
CA CYS A 303 -22.50 -16.06 -8.90
C CYS A 303 -22.47 -14.56 -9.24
N ASP A 304 -23.10 -14.13 -10.32
CA ASP A 304 -23.13 -12.74 -10.77
C ASP A 304 -23.86 -11.83 -9.76
N ASN A 305 -24.92 -12.32 -9.11
CA ASN A 305 -25.64 -11.58 -8.08
C ASN A 305 -24.77 -11.41 -6.82
N LEU A 306 -24.17 -12.50 -6.34
CA LEU A 306 -23.30 -12.47 -5.15
C LEU A 306 -22.00 -11.68 -5.42
N MET A 307 -21.49 -11.68 -6.65
CA MET A 307 -20.32 -10.85 -7.02
C MET A 307 -20.63 -9.36 -6.85
N ARG A 308 -21.81 -8.90 -7.32
CA ARG A 308 -22.23 -7.48 -7.14
C ARG A 308 -22.41 -7.12 -5.67
N GLN A 309 -22.97 -8.04 -4.88
CA GLN A 309 -23.13 -7.84 -3.43
C GLN A 309 -21.78 -7.82 -2.71
N PHE A 310 -20.87 -8.72 -3.08
CA PHE A 310 -19.52 -8.80 -2.52
C PHE A 310 -18.74 -7.51 -2.71
N GLN A 311 -18.80 -6.88 -3.90
CA GLN A 311 -18.11 -5.61 -4.20
C GLN A 311 -18.47 -4.46 -3.23
N THR A 312 -19.65 -4.51 -2.61
CA THR A 312 -20.11 -3.48 -1.65
C THR A 312 -20.17 -3.99 -0.22
N SER A 313 -19.88 -5.25 0.01
CA SER A 313 -19.85 -5.85 1.35
C SER A 313 -18.57 -5.46 2.11
N SER A 314 -18.61 -5.58 3.44
CA SER A 314 -17.44 -5.39 4.28
C SER A 314 -16.27 -6.31 3.89
N ALA A 315 -16.55 -7.55 3.48
CA ALA A 315 -15.54 -8.51 3.04
C ALA A 315 -14.85 -8.06 1.73
N GLY A 316 -15.61 -7.57 0.76
CA GLY A 316 -15.07 -7.07 -0.50
C GLY A 316 -14.26 -5.78 -0.32
N VAL A 317 -14.75 -4.86 0.53
CA VAL A 317 -14.01 -3.64 0.90
C VAL A 317 -12.71 -4.00 1.59
N HIS A 318 -12.74 -4.86 2.60
CA HIS A 318 -11.55 -5.32 3.33
C HIS A 318 -10.52 -6.00 2.41
N LEU A 319 -10.97 -6.78 1.43
CA LEU A 319 -10.10 -7.38 0.42
C LEU A 319 -9.33 -6.30 -0.36
N CYS A 320 -10.04 -5.29 -0.87
CA CYS A 320 -9.42 -4.21 -1.62
C CYS A 320 -8.45 -3.40 -0.75
N GLU A 321 -8.88 -3.01 0.45
CA GLU A 321 -8.04 -2.26 1.40
C GLU A 321 -6.78 -3.03 1.77
N THR A 322 -6.87 -4.34 2.01
CA THR A 322 -5.70 -5.17 2.33
C THR A 322 -4.67 -5.16 1.21
N ILE A 323 -5.11 -5.29 -0.05
CA ILE A 323 -4.19 -5.27 -1.20
C ILE A 323 -3.59 -3.87 -1.39
N LEU A 324 -4.42 -2.82 -1.36
CA LEU A 324 -3.99 -1.45 -1.61
C LEU A 324 -3.10 -0.90 -0.47
N GLN A 325 -3.39 -1.22 0.78
CA GLN A 325 -2.56 -0.83 1.92
C GLN A 325 -1.14 -1.39 1.80
N HIS A 326 -1.01 -2.64 1.35
CA HIS A 326 0.31 -3.21 1.12
C HIS A 326 1.01 -2.62 -0.10
N LEU A 327 0.28 -2.35 -1.17
CA LEU A 327 0.86 -1.69 -2.34
C LEU A 327 1.29 -0.25 -2.03
N SER A 328 0.64 0.44 -1.09
CA SER A 328 0.97 1.82 -0.73
C SER A 328 2.39 1.99 -0.15
N ILE A 329 3.01 0.92 0.31
CA ILE A 329 4.44 0.89 0.69
C ILE A 329 5.31 1.20 -0.54
N TYR A 330 4.89 0.76 -1.72
CA TYR A 330 5.55 0.96 -3.01
C TYR A 330 4.88 2.15 -3.73
N ARG A 331 5.31 3.35 -3.38
CA ARG A 331 4.64 4.61 -3.75
C ARG A 331 4.47 4.80 -5.25
N SER A 332 5.45 4.40 -6.05
CA SER A 332 5.42 4.55 -7.52
C SER A 332 4.33 3.68 -8.12
N GLU A 333 4.31 2.40 -7.77
CA GLU A 333 3.33 1.42 -8.24
C GLU A 333 1.92 1.77 -7.76
N TYR A 334 1.77 2.17 -6.50
CA TYR A 334 0.48 2.58 -5.95
C TYR A 334 -0.06 3.84 -6.63
N SER A 335 0.79 4.87 -6.82
CA SER A 335 0.41 6.11 -7.50
C SER A 335 0.00 5.84 -8.94
N LEU A 336 0.77 5.02 -9.66
CA LEU A 336 0.47 4.65 -11.04
C LEU A 336 -0.85 3.88 -11.13
N LEU A 337 -1.07 2.88 -10.27
CA LEU A 337 -2.32 2.10 -10.25
C LEU A 337 -3.54 2.99 -10.02
N LYS A 338 -3.44 3.98 -9.11
CA LYS A 338 -4.50 4.98 -8.89
C LYS A 338 -4.76 5.83 -10.13
N LYS A 339 -3.72 6.36 -10.76
CA LYS A 339 -3.85 7.16 -11.99
C LYS A 339 -4.52 6.35 -13.10
N MET A 340 -4.12 5.10 -13.28
CA MET A 340 -4.73 4.19 -14.27
C MET A 340 -6.21 3.92 -13.98
N ALA A 341 -6.60 3.80 -12.70
CA ALA A 341 -8.00 3.59 -12.33
C ALA A 341 -8.86 4.82 -12.62
N LEU A 342 -8.34 6.01 -12.29
CA LEU A 342 -9.09 7.27 -12.30
C LEU A 342 -9.08 7.97 -13.66
N SER A 343 -8.06 7.73 -14.49
CA SER A 343 -7.87 8.38 -15.81
C SER A 343 -7.36 7.37 -16.85
N PRO A 344 -8.13 6.29 -17.13
CA PRO A 344 -7.65 5.22 -18.00
C PRO A 344 -7.30 5.68 -19.41
N GLU A 345 -7.93 6.75 -19.92
CA GLU A 345 -7.66 7.31 -21.23
C GLU A 345 -6.26 7.90 -21.39
N LYS A 346 -5.65 8.39 -20.31
CA LYS A 346 -4.29 8.95 -20.32
C LYS A 346 -3.20 7.88 -20.25
N TYR A 347 -3.53 6.70 -19.74
CA TYR A 347 -2.58 5.62 -19.47
C TYR A 347 -2.73 4.43 -20.43
N ASN A 348 -3.36 4.64 -21.58
CA ASN A 348 -3.44 3.64 -22.65
C ASN A 348 -2.09 3.45 -23.39
N SER A 349 -1.08 4.28 -23.10
CA SER A 349 0.29 4.14 -23.60
C SER A 349 1.30 4.38 -22.48
N VAL A 350 2.36 3.56 -22.47
CA VAL A 350 3.41 3.59 -21.45
C VAL A 350 4.36 4.75 -21.69
N SER A 351 4.59 5.61 -20.70
CA SER A 351 5.72 6.53 -20.69
C SER A 351 6.99 5.82 -20.18
N GLY A 352 8.18 6.23 -20.65
CA GLY A 352 9.44 5.56 -20.30
C GLY A 352 9.71 5.48 -18.79
N ASP A 353 9.24 6.44 -18.01
CA ASP A 353 9.47 6.53 -16.57
C ASP A 353 8.62 5.52 -15.76
N ASP A 354 7.51 5.03 -16.31
CA ASP A 354 6.58 4.13 -15.63
C ASP A 354 6.83 2.64 -15.92
N ILE A 355 7.78 2.30 -16.82
CA ILE A 355 7.99 0.91 -17.29
C ILE A 355 8.23 -0.07 -16.14
N ILE A 356 9.08 0.29 -15.18
CA ILE A 356 9.40 -0.59 -14.04
C ILE A 356 8.17 -0.81 -13.17
N SER A 357 7.41 0.25 -12.89
CA SER A 357 6.18 0.16 -12.09
C SER A 357 5.09 -0.65 -12.78
N ILE A 358 4.96 -0.54 -14.11
CA ILE A 358 4.05 -1.35 -14.92
C ILE A 358 4.45 -2.82 -14.88
N ASP A 359 5.72 -3.12 -15.07
CA ASP A 359 6.25 -4.49 -14.99
C ASP A 359 5.99 -5.11 -13.61
N HIS A 360 6.19 -4.35 -12.53
CA HIS A 360 5.86 -4.79 -11.18
C HIS A 360 4.35 -5.03 -11.00
N LEU A 361 3.50 -4.08 -11.39
CA LEU A 361 2.04 -4.23 -11.30
C LEU A 361 1.52 -5.42 -12.09
N GLN A 362 2.11 -5.71 -13.26
CA GLN A 362 1.80 -6.88 -14.05
C GLN A 362 2.24 -8.17 -13.34
N LYS A 363 3.46 -8.20 -12.82
CA LYS A 363 4.00 -9.33 -12.04
C LYS A 363 3.21 -9.58 -10.75
N TYR A 364 2.65 -8.54 -10.16
CA TYR A 364 1.72 -8.65 -9.04
C TYR A 364 0.35 -9.23 -9.43
N GLY A 365 0.04 -9.31 -10.72
CA GLY A 365 -1.26 -9.75 -11.21
C GLY A 365 -2.39 -8.74 -11.02
N LEU A 366 -2.05 -7.45 -10.87
CA LEU A 366 -3.03 -6.36 -10.72
C LEU A 366 -3.49 -5.80 -12.05
N ILE A 367 -2.60 -5.81 -13.05
CA ILE A 367 -2.87 -5.33 -14.40
C ILE A 367 -2.42 -6.36 -15.44
N GLU A 368 -2.93 -6.21 -16.65
CA GLU A 368 -2.45 -6.85 -17.87
C GLU A 368 -1.98 -5.75 -18.83
N HIS A 369 -0.79 -5.95 -19.39
CA HIS A 369 -0.22 -5.07 -20.40
C HIS A 369 -0.04 -5.87 -21.69
N ASP A 370 -0.80 -5.51 -22.71
CA ASP A 370 -0.63 -6.06 -24.07
C ASP A 370 0.51 -5.32 -24.77
N ILE A 371 1.66 -5.97 -24.87
CA ILE A 371 2.88 -5.40 -25.47
C ILE A 371 2.67 -5.01 -26.94
N HIS A 372 1.75 -5.66 -27.66
CA HIS A 372 1.51 -5.40 -29.08
C HIS A 372 0.67 -4.16 -29.33
N THR A 373 -0.32 -3.93 -28.47
CA THR A 373 -1.23 -2.78 -28.57
C THR A 373 -0.86 -1.64 -27.62
N GLY A 374 0.02 -1.88 -26.64
CA GLY A 374 0.31 -0.96 -25.55
C GLY A 374 -0.85 -0.80 -24.57
N TYR A 375 -1.96 -1.53 -24.76
CA TYR A 375 -3.15 -1.40 -23.92
C TYR A 375 -2.92 -2.01 -22.54
N ILE A 376 -3.31 -1.27 -21.51
CA ILE A 376 -3.23 -1.70 -20.12
C ILE A 376 -4.64 -1.82 -19.55
N SER A 377 -4.92 -2.95 -18.90
CA SER A 377 -6.20 -3.23 -18.26
C SER A 377 -6.02 -3.72 -16.82
N PHE A 378 -7.02 -3.48 -15.97
CA PHE A 378 -7.06 -4.07 -14.64
C PHE A 378 -7.42 -5.54 -14.72
N ARG A 379 -6.59 -6.37 -14.11
CA ARG A 379 -6.85 -7.80 -13.99
C ARG A 379 -7.83 -8.12 -12.87
N ILE A 380 -7.83 -7.32 -11.80
CA ILE A 380 -8.74 -7.44 -10.66
C ILE A 380 -9.71 -6.25 -10.69
N GLY A 381 -10.87 -6.42 -11.33
CA GLY A 381 -11.84 -5.35 -11.56
C GLY A 381 -12.37 -4.70 -10.29
N ILE A 382 -12.57 -5.47 -9.22
CA ILE A 382 -13.06 -4.94 -7.92
C ILE A 382 -12.10 -3.91 -7.31
N ILE A 383 -10.79 -4.03 -7.52
CA ILE A 383 -9.79 -3.05 -7.04
C ILE A 383 -9.96 -1.72 -7.77
N ARG A 384 -10.10 -1.74 -9.10
CA ARG A 384 -10.39 -0.53 -9.87
C ARG A 384 -11.65 0.17 -9.37
N ASP A 385 -12.74 -0.58 -9.24
CA ASP A 385 -14.02 -0.04 -8.79
C ASP A 385 -13.94 0.55 -7.37
N HIS A 386 -13.14 -0.07 -6.51
CA HIS A 386 -12.89 0.44 -5.15
C HIS A 386 -12.10 1.75 -5.18
N ILE A 387 -11.01 1.82 -5.96
CA ILE A 387 -10.23 3.05 -6.13
C ILE A 387 -11.14 4.17 -6.66
N CYS A 388 -11.94 3.92 -7.70
CA CYS A 388 -12.85 4.92 -8.26
C CYS A 388 -13.91 5.44 -7.27
N LYS A 389 -14.26 4.64 -6.24
CA LYS A 389 -15.22 5.04 -5.20
C LYS A 389 -14.58 5.79 -4.03
N THR A 390 -13.35 5.45 -3.68
CA THR A 390 -12.69 5.92 -2.46
C THR A 390 -11.69 7.04 -2.71
N GLU A 391 -11.17 7.10 -3.92
CA GLU A 391 -10.12 8.04 -4.31
C GLU A 391 -10.66 9.07 -5.30
N THR A 392 -10.08 10.26 -5.24
CA THR A 392 -10.34 11.33 -6.22
C THR A 392 -9.17 11.43 -7.18
N LYS A 393 -9.46 11.83 -8.43
CA LYS A 393 -8.41 12.19 -9.39
C LYS A 393 -7.50 13.24 -8.79
N SER A 394 -6.20 13.15 -9.09
CA SER A 394 -5.31 14.26 -8.79
C SER A 394 -5.74 15.45 -9.64
N PRO A 395 -5.66 16.69 -9.13
CA PRO A 395 -6.06 17.86 -9.89
C PRO A 395 -5.34 18.02 -11.24
N GLU A 396 -4.12 17.51 -11.33
CA GLU A 396 -3.32 17.50 -12.56
C GLU A 396 -3.88 16.53 -13.63
N ASP A 397 -4.59 15.47 -13.19
CA ASP A 397 -5.21 14.47 -14.06
C ASP A 397 -6.66 14.80 -14.43
N MET A 398 -7.24 15.86 -13.86
CA MET A 398 -8.60 16.32 -14.12
C MET A 398 -8.69 17.04 -15.47
N ASP A 399 -9.78 16.83 -16.20
CA ASP A 399 -10.15 17.72 -17.30
C ASP A 399 -10.66 19.09 -16.77
N ASN A 400 -10.82 20.08 -17.65
CA ASN A 400 -11.22 21.43 -17.24
C ASN A 400 -12.60 21.49 -16.55
N ASN A 401 -13.56 20.64 -16.92
CA ASN A 401 -14.86 20.56 -16.24
C ASN A 401 -14.73 19.98 -14.85
N GLU A 402 -13.87 18.96 -14.68
CA GLU A 402 -13.57 18.34 -13.41
C GLU A 402 -12.80 19.31 -12.49
N ARG A 403 -11.80 20.04 -13.04
CA ARG A 403 -11.06 21.10 -12.33
C ARG A 403 -11.98 22.19 -11.82
N ARG A 404 -12.90 22.64 -12.66
CA ARG A 404 -13.91 23.63 -12.29
C ARG A 404 -14.77 23.16 -11.12
N ARG A 405 -15.35 21.96 -11.21
CA ARG A 405 -16.18 21.40 -10.13
C ARG A 405 -15.38 21.24 -8.84
N TYR A 406 -14.18 20.68 -8.94
CA TYR A 406 -13.28 20.52 -7.80
C TYR A 406 -13.00 21.86 -7.10
N ILE A 407 -12.65 22.90 -7.85
CA ILE A 407 -12.40 24.23 -7.31
C ILE A 407 -13.66 24.80 -6.64
N GLN A 408 -14.82 24.71 -7.29
CA GLN A 408 -16.09 25.20 -6.75
C GLN A 408 -16.46 24.52 -5.44
N ASP A 409 -16.32 23.19 -5.37
CA ASP A 409 -16.57 22.40 -4.15
C ASP A 409 -15.60 22.78 -3.02
N CYS A 410 -14.32 22.90 -3.32
CA CYS A 410 -13.30 23.30 -2.36
C CYS A 410 -13.55 24.71 -1.80
N ILE A 411 -13.91 25.67 -2.66
CA ILE A 411 -14.24 27.05 -2.26
C ILE A 411 -15.49 27.07 -1.36
N ALA A 412 -16.53 26.34 -1.72
CA ALA A 412 -17.75 26.24 -0.91
C ALA A 412 -17.45 25.70 0.49
N VAL A 413 -16.60 24.67 0.60
CA VAL A 413 -16.14 24.13 1.88
C VAL A 413 -15.32 25.15 2.67
N CYS A 414 -14.34 25.81 2.03
CA CYS A 414 -13.53 26.86 2.66
C CYS A 414 -14.39 28.02 3.18
N GLU A 415 -15.30 28.49 2.37
CA GLU A 415 -16.19 29.59 2.74
C GLU A 415 -17.03 29.24 3.98
N LYS A 416 -17.66 28.06 3.95
CA LYS A 416 -18.46 27.56 5.08
C LYS A 416 -17.62 27.47 6.35
N LYS A 417 -16.42 26.88 6.28
CA LYS A 417 -15.56 26.67 7.46
C LYS A 417 -14.97 27.99 7.99
N LEU A 418 -14.60 28.92 7.13
CA LEU A 418 -14.14 30.25 7.57
C LEU A 418 -15.26 31.04 8.23
N LYS A 419 -16.48 31.01 7.68
CA LYS A 419 -17.66 31.60 8.33
C LYS A 419 -17.91 30.98 9.72
N GLN A 420 -17.83 29.67 9.83
CA GLN A 420 -17.97 28.98 11.11
C GLN A 420 -16.85 29.33 12.08
N TYR A 421 -15.61 29.51 11.61
CA TYR A 421 -14.50 29.97 12.42
C TYR A 421 -14.77 31.34 13.03
N ILE A 422 -15.28 32.29 12.24
CA ILE A 422 -15.63 33.63 12.71
C ILE A 422 -16.81 33.56 13.70
N LEU A 423 -17.82 32.74 13.42
CA LEU A 423 -18.96 32.52 14.34
C LEU A 423 -18.51 31.93 15.68
N ASN A 424 -17.59 30.97 15.67
CA ASN A 424 -17.04 30.38 16.89
C ASN A 424 -16.27 31.44 17.72
N TYR A 425 -15.56 32.35 17.05
CA TYR A 425 -14.89 33.46 17.72
C TYR A 425 -15.89 34.32 18.52
N TYR A 426 -17.06 34.64 17.97
CA TYR A 426 -18.11 35.37 18.65
C TYR A 426 -18.61 34.68 19.93
N THR A 427 -18.73 33.36 19.90
CA THR A 427 -19.16 32.59 21.09
C THR A 427 -18.20 32.72 22.26
N TYR A 428 -16.93 33.04 21.99
CA TYR A 428 -15.89 33.28 23.00
C TYR A 428 -15.66 34.78 23.29
N ALA A 429 -16.07 35.67 22.38
CA ALA A 429 -15.99 37.11 22.54
C ALA A 429 -17.20 37.58 23.36
N SER A 430 -16.97 37.99 24.58
CA SER A 430 -17.96 38.17 25.64
C SER A 430 -19.02 39.28 25.44
N THR A 431 -19.00 40.04 24.31
CA THR A 431 -20.01 41.07 24.05
C THR A 431 -20.41 41.15 22.56
N PRO A 432 -21.72 41.40 22.26
CA PRO A 432 -22.18 41.59 20.88
C PRO A 432 -21.49 42.75 20.12
N GLU A 433 -21.05 43.75 20.85
CA GLU A 433 -20.35 44.92 20.30
C GLU A 433 -18.97 44.56 19.76
N ILE A 434 -18.21 43.71 20.43
CA ILE A 434 -16.89 43.23 19.95
C ILE A 434 -17.04 42.43 18.66
N GLY A 435 -18.00 41.51 18.63
CA GLY A 435 -18.27 40.71 17.43
C GLY A 435 -18.70 41.57 16.24
N ARG A 436 -19.52 42.59 16.48
CA ARG A 436 -19.96 43.54 15.46
C ARG A 436 -18.81 44.37 14.90
N ALA A 437 -17.87 44.80 15.75
CA ALA A 437 -16.71 45.60 15.32
C ALA A 437 -15.86 44.94 14.24
N LEU A 438 -15.84 43.60 14.17
CA LEU A 438 -15.12 42.85 13.14
C LEU A 438 -15.56 43.20 11.70
N PHE A 439 -16.80 43.65 11.50
CA PHE A 439 -17.37 43.93 10.20
C PHE A 439 -17.20 45.39 9.75
N PHE A 440 -16.48 46.21 10.50
CA PHE A 440 -16.21 47.59 10.15
C PHE A 440 -14.69 47.80 10.01
N ASP A 441 -14.30 48.59 8.99
CA ASP A 441 -12.92 48.98 8.80
C ASP A 441 -12.53 50.13 9.80
N THR A 442 -11.28 50.54 9.77
CA THR A 442 -10.73 51.61 10.62
C THR A 442 -11.42 52.97 10.46
N HIS A 443 -12.16 53.14 9.36
CA HIS A 443 -12.93 54.37 9.03
C HIS A 443 -14.42 54.22 9.40
N GLY A 444 -14.82 53.11 10.02
CA GLY A 444 -16.21 52.83 10.39
C GLY A 444 -17.12 52.43 9.21
N LYS A 445 -16.54 52.08 8.06
CA LYS A 445 -17.28 51.60 6.90
C LYS A 445 -17.46 50.07 6.99
N CYS A 446 -18.68 49.61 6.70
CA CYS A 446 -18.94 48.16 6.70
C CYS A 446 -18.17 47.47 5.55
N ILE A 447 -17.45 46.40 5.90
CA ILE A 447 -16.65 45.57 4.97
C ILE A 447 -17.57 44.79 3.99
N LEU A 448 -18.75 44.39 4.46
CA LEU A 448 -19.73 43.70 3.65
C LEU A 448 -20.61 44.70 2.91
N LYS A 449 -21.15 44.32 1.78
CA LYS A 449 -22.11 45.12 1.02
C LYS A 449 -23.51 44.86 1.56
N PRO A 450 -24.19 45.85 2.18
CA PRO A 450 -25.55 45.70 2.63
C PRO A 450 -26.54 45.71 1.47
N HIS A 451 -27.63 44.98 1.58
CA HIS A 451 -28.76 45.06 0.66
C HIS A 451 -29.53 46.39 0.86
N VAL A 452 -30.36 46.73 -0.12
CA VAL A 452 -31.15 47.99 -0.09
C VAL A 452 -32.04 48.01 1.17
N GLY A 453 -31.97 49.13 1.90
CA GLY A 453 -32.73 49.32 3.13
C GLY A 453 -32.11 48.75 4.42
N ILE A 454 -30.96 48.09 4.32
CA ILE A 454 -30.24 47.61 5.50
C ILE A 454 -29.23 48.65 5.99
N LEU A 455 -29.36 49.06 7.27
CA LEU A 455 -28.41 49.93 7.95
C LEU A 455 -27.43 49.07 8.76
N PRO A 456 -26.14 48.92 8.34
CA PRO A 456 -25.18 48.10 9.06
C PRO A 456 -24.98 48.51 10.52
N SER A 457 -25.17 49.80 10.82
CA SER A 457 -25.07 50.34 12.20
C SER A 457 -26.13 49.82 13.15
N SER A 458 -27.27 49.33 12.66
CA SER A 458 -28.35 48.75 13.47
C SER A 458 -28.32 47.21 13.53
N CYS A 459 -27.40 46.55 12.85
CA CYS A 459 -27.32 45.09 12.79
C CYS A 459 -26.51 44.54 13.98
N ILE A 460 -26.93 43.40 14.48
CA ILE A 460 -26.19 42.61 15.48
C ILE A 460 -25.27 41.60 14.76
N PHE A 461 -24.30 41.02 15.48
CA PHE A 461 -23.29 40.15 14.88
C PHE A 461 -23.83 39.03 13.95
N PRO A 462 -24.86 38.24 14.35
CA PRO A 462 -25.42 37.19 13.48
C PRO A 462 -26.03 37.71 12.19
N ASP A 463 -26.52 38.94 12.16
CA ASP A 463 -27.15 39.54 10.95
C ASP A 463 -26.20 39.62 9.77
N PHE A 464 -24.88 39.77 10.03
CA PHE A 464 -23.86 39.85 8.98
C PHE A 464 -23.66 38.54 8.20
N PHE A 465 -24.17 37.43 8.73
CA PHE A 465 -24.16 36.11 8.06
C PHE A 465 -25.48 35.82 7.33
N ASP A 466 -26.49 36.69 7.46
CA ASP A 466 -27.75 36.53 6.76
C ASP A 466 -27.62 37.02 5.32
N HIS A 467 -27.67 36.09 4.37
CA HIS A 467 -27.61 36.39 2.93
C HIS A 467 -28.75 37.29 2.42
N LYS A 468 -29.83 37.48 3.19
CA LYS A 468 -30.90 38.43 2.88
C LYS A 468 -30.57 39.86 3.29
N LYS A 469 -29.54 40.05 4.10
CA LYS A 469 -29.12 41.34 4.62
C LYS A 469 -27.80 41.80 4.00
N PHE A 470 -26.86 40.89 3.75
CA PHE A 470 -25.50 41.19 3.30
C PHE A 470 -25.01 40.24 2.23
N ASP A 471 -24.25 40.80 1.28
CA ASP A 471 -23.43 40.03 0.36
C ASP A 471 -22.14 39.64 1.05
N PHE A 472 -22.08 38.40 1.53
CA PHE A 472 -20.91 37.85 2.22
C PHE A 472 -20.23 36.77 1.37
N TYR A 473 -19.49 37.22 0.35
CA TYR A 473 -18.76 36.37 -0.58
C TYR A 473 -17.37 35.96 -0.04
N PHE A 474 -16.79 34.93 -0.65
CA PHE A 474 -15.48 34.40 -0.31
C PHE A 474 -14.38 35.48 -0.25
N SER A 475 -14.34 36.41 -1.21
CA SER A 475 -13.36 37.49 -1.25
C SER A 475 -13.44 38.42 -0.02
N LYS A 476 -14.61 38.55 0.60
CA LYS A 476 -14.79 39.36 1.82
C LYS A 476 -14.23 38.72 3.07
N LEU A 477 -14.14 37.37 3.10
CA LEU A 477 -13.51 36.63 4.20
C LEU A 477 -12.02 36.98 4.33
N LYS A 478 -11.30 37.12 3.20
CA LYS A 478 -9.89 37.57 3.20
C LYS A 478 -9.75 38.91 3.89
N ILE A 479 -10.54 39.90 3.48
CA ILE A 479 -10.48 41.26 4.02
C ILE A 479 -10.82 41.24 5.52
N LEU A 480 -11.93 40.60 5.88
CA LEU A 480 -12.40 40.56 7.27
C LEU A 480 -11.38 39.93 8.23
N ILE A 481 -10.79 38.81 7.86
CA ILE A 481 -9.78 38.14 8.70
C ILE A 481 -8.47 38.95 8.73
N SER A 482 -8.03 39.51 7.60
CA SER A 482 -6.76 40.26 7.53
C SER A 482 -6.84 41.61 8.27
N GLU A 483 -7.97 42.30 8.21
CA GLU A 483 -8.19 43.56 8.97
C GLU A 483 -8.26 43.28 10.48
N ASN A 484 -8.83 42.15 10.87
CA ASN A 484 -8.96 41.73 12.26
C ASN A 484 -7.89 40.70 12.67
N TRP A 485 -6.70 40.75 12.06
CA TRP A 485 -5.64 39.76 12.33
C TRP A 485 -5.23 39.64 13.81
N PRO A 486 -5.15 40.72 14.61
CA PRO A 486 -4.82 40.61 16.04
C PRO A 486 -5.77 39.71 16.80
N GLN A 487 -7.04 39.60 16.39
CA GLN A 487 -8.07 38.78 17.03
C GLN A 487 -8.25 37.44 16.35
N LEU A 488 -8.46 37.45 15.03
CA LEU A 488 -8.76 36.24 14.24
C LEU A 488 -7.51 35.49 13.77
N GLY A 489 -6.34 36.14 13.74
CA GLY A 489 -5.09 35.55 13.27
C GLY A 489 -4.37 34.64 14.26
N LEU A 490 -4.69 34.71 15.55
CA LEU A 490 -3.95 34.00 16.61
C LEU A 490 -3.86 32.49 16.39
N ARG A 491 -4.93 31.84 15.94
CA ARG A 491 -4.93 30.40 15.67
C ARG A 491 -4.17 30.04 14.38
N PHE A 492 -4.12 30.93 13.42
CA PHE A 492 -3.30 30.76 12.22
C PHE A 492 -1.81 30.79 12.57
N THR A 493 -1.40 31.76 13.37
CA THR A 493 0.00 31.87 13.82
C THR A 493 0.45 30.70 14.68
N SER A 494 -0.45 30.08 15.44
CA SER A 494 -0.16 28.88 16.26
C SER A 494 0.27 27.68 15.43
N ILE A 495 -0.02 27.65 14.14
CA ILE A 495 0.39 26.59 13.20
C ILE A 495 1.31 27.11 12.09
N ASN A 496 2.03 28.21 12.38
CA ASN A 496 3.00 28.84 11.47
C ASN A 496 2.40 29.36 10.16
N ILE A 497 1.16 29.88 10.18
CA ILE A 497 0.56 30.65 9.08
C ILE A 497 0.60 32.11 9.47
N SER A 498 1.51 32.90 8.84
CA SER A 498 1.57 34.34 9.02
C SER A 498 0.41 35.05 8.30
N LYS A 499 0.21 36.34 8.57
CA LYS A 499 -0.78 37.16 7.87
C LYS A 499 -0.55 37.18 6.37
N GLU A 500 0.70 37.34 5.96
CA GLU A 500 1.12 37.36 4.54
C GLU A 500 0.83 36.02 3.88
N LYS A 501 1.16 34.92 4.56
CA LYS A 501 0.88 33.56 4.04
C LYS A 501 -0.62 33.28 3.93
N PHE A 502 -1.42 33.73 4.91
CA PHE A 502 -2.89 33.66 4.83
C PHE A 502 -3.43 34.44 3.63
N ILE A 503 -2.97 35.69 3.45
CA ILE A 503 -3.39 36.54 2.32
C ILE A 503 -3.04 35.85 0.99
N SER A 504 -1.79 35.38 0.82
CA SER A 504 -1.37 34.65 -0.38
C SER A 504 -2.24 33.41 -0.63
N CYS A 505 -2.52 32.59 0.36
CA CYS A 505 -3.41 31.44 0.20
C CYS A 505 -4.83 31.84 -0.25
N MET A 506 -5.38 32.91 0.32
CA MET A 506 -6.71 33.41 -0.08
C MET A 506 -6.72 34.01 -1.49
N GLU A 507 -5.60 34.57 -1.95
CA GLU A 507 -5.43 35.05 -3.32
C GLU A 507 -5.36 33.92 -4.33
N ASP A 508 -4.56 32.89 -4.05
CA ASP A 508 -4.46 31.70 -4.89
C ASP A 508 -5.82 30.96 -4.99
N LEU A 509 -6.54 30.84 -3.87
CA LEU A 509 -7.89 30.26 -3.87
C LEU A 509 -8.88 31.12 -4.67
N ASN A 510 -8.80 32.45 -4.57
CA ASN A 510 -9.69 33.35 -5.30
C ASN A 510 -9.35 33.41 -6.79
N ALA A 511 -8.09 33.28 -7.18
CA ALA A 511 -7.66 33.19 -8.58
C ALA A 511 -8.27 31.92 -9.22
N GLY A 512 -8.05 30.74 -8.63
CA GLY A 512 -8.65 29.50 -9.11
C GLY A 512 -10.18 29.57 -9.18
N ARG A 513 -10.84 30.19 -8.19
CA ARG A 513 -12.29 30.44 -8.22
C ARG A 513 -12.70 31.30 -9.43
N THR A 514 -11.98 32.38 -9.69
CA THR A 514 -12.28 33.29 -10.80
C THR A 514 -12.19 32.54 -12.12
N ASP A 515 -11.13 31.74 -12.32
CA ASP A 515 -10.96 30.95 -13.52
C ASP A 515 -12.06 29.89 -13.66
N ALA A 516 -12.43 29.21 -12.56
CA ALA A 516 -13.52 28.24 -12.57
C ALA A 516 -14.92 28.85 -12.84
N ASP A 517 -15.19 30.05 -12.33
CA ASP A 517 -16.48 30.72 -12.51
C ASP A 517 -16.63 31.31 -13.93
N HIS A 518 -15.52 31.66 -14.59
CA HIS A 518 -15.51 32.19 -15.95
C HIS A 518 -15.35 31.14 -17.04
N TYR A 519 -15.04 29.90 -16.69
CA TYR A 519 -14.96 28.80 -17.65
C TYR A 519 -16.35 28.46 -18.21
N ASP A 520 -16.54 28.69 -19.51
CA ASP A 520 -17.76 28.33 -20.23
C ASP A 520 -17.44 27.32 -21.36
N PRO A 521 -17.79 26.05 -21.20
CA PRO A 521 -17.53 25.02 -22.19
C PRO A 521 -18.31 25.20 -23.50
N GLU A 522 -19.41 25.99 -23.49
CA GLU A 522 -20.22 26.26 -24.68
C GLU A 522 -19.73 27.46 -25.50
N ASN A 523 -18.87 28.30 -24.92
CA ASN A 523 -18.42 29.58 -25.53
C ASN A 523 -16.96 29.54 -25.99
N THR A 524 -16.52 28.41 -26.50
CA THR A 524 -15.15 28.18 -27.00
C THR A 524 -14.79 29.01 -28.27
N ILE A 525 -15.72 29.81 -28.80
CA ILE A 525 -15.59 30.48 -30.12
C ILE A 525 -14.73 31.74 -30.04
N THR A 526 -14.61 32.41 -28.90
CA THR A 526 -14.01 33.75 -28.85
C THR A 526 -12.60 33.84 -28.28
N SER A 527 -12.11 32.86 -27.53
CA SER A 527 -10.70 32.76 -27.08
C SER A 527 -10.42 31.45 -26.33
N PRO A 528 -10.12 30.38 -27.03
CA PRO A 528 -9.90 29.06 -26.38
C PRO A 528 -8.75 29.05 -25.37
N GLU A 529 -7.76 29.91 -25.54
CA GLU A 529 -6.52 29.94 -24.76
C GLU A 529 -6.68 30.62 -23.38
N ASN A 530 -7.74 31.40 -23.15
CA ASN A 530 -7.91 32.18 -21.92
C ASN A 530 -8.82 31.53 -20.87
N TRP A 531 -9.39 30.35 -21.12
CA TRP A 531 -10.41 29.73 -20.27
C TRP A 531 -9.99 28.37 -19.70
N GLU A 532 -8.79 27.91 -20.02
CA GLU A 532 -8.25 26.69 -19.42
C GLU A 532 -7.72 26.98 -18.02
N ILE A 533 -8.16 26.17 -17.06
CA ILE A 533 -7.57 26.14 -15.72
C ILE A 533 -6.26 25.36 -15.85
N ASP A 534 -5.16 26.07 -16.00
CA ASP A 534 -3.84 25.50 -16.23
C ASP A 534 -3.29 24.75 -15.00
N ASP A 535 -2.25 23.97 -15.20
CA ASP A 535 -1.63 23.18 -14.15
C ASP A 535 -0.99 24.06 -13.07
N GLN A 536 -0.49 25.24 -13.40
CA GLN A 536 0.10 26.17 -12.45
C GLN A 536 -0.97 26.74 -11.50
N THR A 537 -2.11 27.15 -12.03
CA THR A 537 -3.27 27.60 -11.25
C THR A 537 -3.78 26.48 -10.35
N MET A 538 -3.90 25.25 -10.88
CA MET A 538 -4.32 24.10 -10.09
C MET A 538 -3.36 23.76 -8.95
N GLN A 539 -2.05 23.83 -9.20
CA GLN A 539 -1.03 23.57 -8.18
C GLN A 539 -1.05 24.63 -7.07
N ALA A 540 -1.13 25.92 -7.45
CA ALA A 540 -1.24 27.02 -6.50
C ALA A 540 -2.51 26.89 -5.65
N PHE A 541 -3.66 26.66 -6.30
CA PHE A 541 -4.95 26.43 -5.64
C PHE A 541 -4.88 25.27 -4.64
N ARG A 542 -4.35 24.12 -5.06
CA ARG A 542 -4.22 22.93 -4.20
C ARG A 542 -3.33 23.19 -2.99
N THR A 543 -2.21 23.87 -3.18
CA THR A 543 -1.28 24.21 -2.09
C THR A 543 -1.96 25.11 -1.06
N ALA A 544 -2.69 26.12 -1.54
CA ALA A 544 -3.47 27.02 -0.71
C ALA A 544 -4.61 26.28 0.03
N TYR A 545 -5.36 25.44 -0.67
CA TYR A 545 -6.44 24.65 -0.09
C TYR A 545 -5.95 23.68 0.99
N ASN A 546 -4.83 22.98 0.74
CA ASN A 546 -4.22 22.10 1.73
C ASN A 546 -3.75 22.87 2.99
N THR A 547 -3.23 24.07 2.80
CA THR A 547 -2.84 24.95 3.91
C THR A 547 -4.06 25.32 4.75
N MET A 548 -5.17 25.68 4.11
CA MET A 548 -6.43 26.01 4.81
C MET A 548 -7.06 24.78 5.47
N ASN A 549 -7.01 23.59 4.85
CA ASN A 549 -7.50 22.35 5.46
C ASN A 549 -6.72 21.97 6.73
N ARG A 550 -5.39 22.17 6.74
CA ARG A 550 -4.58 21.99 7.95
C ARG A 550 -5.06 22.93 9.08
N PHE A 551 -5.37 24.19 8.74
CA PHE A 551 -5.95 25.13 9.68
C PHE A 551 -7.31 24.67 10.21
N PHE A 552 -8.22 24.23 9.34
CA PHE A 552 -9.54 23.76 9.74
C PHE A 552 -9.45 22.55 10.67
N LYS A 553 -8.60 21.56 10.35
CA LYS A 553 -8.35 20.41 11.22
C LYS A 553 -7.84 20.83 12.60
N PHE A 554 -6.91 21.79 12.65
CA PHE A 554 -6.41 22.34 13.91
C PHE A 554 -7.51 23.04 14.73
N CYS A 555 -8.46 23.69 14.07
CA CYS A 555 -9.60 24.34 14.72
C CYS A 555 -10.76 23.39 15.07
N GLY A 556 -10.70 22.11 14.67
CA GLY A 556 -11.80 21.15 14.85
C GLY A 556 -13.01 21.42 13.94
N LEU A 557 -12.77 21.96 12.73
CA LEU A 557 -13.79 22.34 11.75
C LEU A 557 -13.85 21.36 10.57
#